data_832d9dd4b26aff0345258ca379531377
#
_entry.id   832d9dd4b26aff0345258ca379531377
#
_cell.length_a   1.000
_cell.length_b   1.000
_cell.length_c   1.000
_cell.angle_alpha   90.00
_cell.angle_beta   90.00
_cell.angle_gamma   90.00
#
_symmetry.space_group_name_H-M   'P 1'
#
loop_
_entity.id
_entity.type
_entity.pdbx_description
1 polymer ?
#
loop_
_entity_poly.entity_id
_entity_poly.type
_entity_poly.pdbx_seq_one_letter_code
_entity_poly.pdbx_strand_id
1 'polypeptide(L)'
;VYKRQVEHDEDTMLAADHIVDIGPGAGEHGGQVIAQGTAQEIMQIPESITGQYLSGKIQILVPATRRKPTGWLTVKGAAENNLKNIDVKFPLGVFTCVTGVSGSGKSSLVNEILYKYLAKQLNRARTIPGKFKKIEGVEQLDKVIDIDQSPIGRTPRSNPATYTGVFDQIRDLFASTVDAKAKGYTKGRFSFNVKGGRCEACGGDGII
;
A
#
# COMPACT_ATOMS: atom_id res chain seq x y z
N VAL A 1 21.71 -13.17 -23.87
CA VAL A 1 20.83 -12.08 -23.40
C VAL A 1 21.07 -11.91 -21.91
N TYR A 2 21.57 -10.74 -21.51
CA TYR A 2 21.76 -10.43 -20.08
C TYR A 2 20.48 -9.83 -19.54
N LYS A 3 19.90 -10.47 -18.50
CA LYS A 3 18.75 -9.94 -17.78
C LYS A 3 19.17 -9.49 -16.39
N ARG A 4 18.82 -8.24 -16.02
CA ARG A 4 18.97 -7.70 -14.66
C ARG A 4 17.59 -7.33 -14.16
N GLN A 5 17.29 -7.71 -12.92
CA GLN A 5 15.96 -7.55 -12.36
C GLN A 5 16.06 -7.25 -10.85
N VAL A 6 15.23 -6.34 -10.35
CA VAL A 6 15.04 -6.14 -8.91
C VAL A 6 13.89 -7.03 -8.50
N GLU A 7 14.11 -7.92 -7.55
CA GLU A 7 13.18 -8.99 -7.20
C GLU A 7 12.99 -9.15 -5.70
N HIS A 8 11.83 -9.69 -5.35
CA HIS A 8 11.46 -10.09 -3.99
C HIS A 8 10.85 -11.51 -3.99
N ASP A 9 10.67 -12.10 -5.15
CA ASP A 9 10.09 -13.42 -5.33
C ASP A 9 11.15 -14.51 -5.11
N GLU A 10 10.87 -15.45 -4.22
CA GLU A 10 11.78 -16.52 -3.81
C GLU A 10 12.17 -17.40 -4.99
N ASP A 11 11.19 -17.84 -5.79
CA ASP A 11 11.44 -18.73 -6.92
C ASP A 11 12.34 -18.07 -7.97
N THR A 12 12.12 -16.77 -8.21
CA THR A 12 12.94 -15.99 -9.15
C THR A 12 14.37 -15.80 -8.62
N MET A 13 14.54 -15.56 -7.32
CA MET A 13 15.86 -15.45 -6.70
C MET A 13 16.61 -16.79 -6.74
N LEU A 14 15.93 -17.90 -6.47
CA LEU A 14 16.52 -19.25 -6.55
C LEU A 14 16.93 -19.65 -7.97
N ALA A 15 16.22 -19.13 -8.98
CA ALA A 15 16.54 -19.38 -10.39
C ALA A 15 17.62 -18.44 -10.95
N ALA A 16 18.07 -17.44 -10.20
CA ALA A 16 19.05 -16.47 -10.66
C ALA A 16 20.47 -17.06 -10.67
N ASP A 17 21.25 -16.74 -11.70
CA ASP A 17 22.67 -17.11 -11.77
C ASP A 17 23.51 -16.35 -10.74
N HIS A 18 23.11 -15.12 -10.39
CA HIS A 18 23.82 -14.27 -9.47
C HIS A 18 22.86 -13.31 -8.76
N ILE A 19 23.01 -13.19 -7.45
CA ILE A 19 22.24 -12.30 -6.59
C ILE A 19 23.17 -11.26 -5.99
N VAL A 20 22.69 -10.02 -5.88
CA VAL A 20 23.31 -8.96 -5.09
C VAL A 20 22.29 -8.50 -4.06
N ASP A 21 22.58 -8.77 -2.79
CA ASP A 21 21.73 -8.42 -1.66
C ASP A 21 22.14 -7.07 -1.06
N ILE A 22 21.23 -6.12 -1.05
CA ILE A 22 21.44 -4.75 -0.59
C ILE A 22 20.70 -4.54 0.73
N GLY A 23 21.40 -4.05 1.74
CA GLY A 23 20.85 -3.83 3.07
C GLY A 23 21.76 -2.96 3.95
N PRO A 24 21.77 -3.20 5.29
CA PRO A 24 20.91 -4.16 6.04
C PRO A 24 19.46 -3.66 6.22
N GLY A 25 19.21 -2.35 6.13
CA GLY A 25 17.90 -1.74 6.30
C GLY A 25 17.47 -0.91 5.11
N ALA A 26 16.53 0.00 5.34
CA ALA A 26 16.01 0.93 4.33
C ALA A 26 16.49 2.37 4.61
N GLY A 27 16.48 3.23 3.58
CA GLY A 27 16.90 4.62 3.69
C GLY A 27 18.36 4.77 4.12
N GLU A 28 18.62 5.61 5.11
CA GLU A 28 19.97 5.87 5.66
C GLU A 28 20.63 4.66 6.33
N HIS A 29 19.85 3.63 6.67
CA HIS A 29 20.34 2.37 7.23
C HIS A 29 20.60 1.29 6.18
N GLY A 30 20.46 1.62 4.91
CA GLY A 30 20.64 0.72 3.77
C GLY A 30 21.84 1.08 2.90
N GLY A 31 21.80 0.65 1.64
CA GLY A 31 22.76 1.05 0.62
C GLY A 31 24.10 0.31 0.64
N GLN A 32 24.24 -0.75 1.45
CA GLN A 32 25.43 -1.59 1.50
C GLN A 32 25.17 -2.92 0.81
N VAL A 33 26.19 -3.46 0.14
CA VAL A 33 26.15 -4.85 -0.35
C VAL A 33 26.42 -5.76 0.85
N ILE A 34 25.39 -6.48 1.28
CA ILE A 34 25.49 -7.42 2.42
C ILE A 34 26.04 -8.76 1.95
N ALA A 35 25.59 -9.20 0.77
CA ALA A 35 25.99 -10.47 0.19
C ALA A 35 25.92 -10.39 -1.34
N GLN A 36 26.74 -11.19 -2.01
CA GLN A 36 26.66 -11.38 -3.45
C GLN A 36 27.16 -12.77 -3.83
N GLY A 37 26.59 -13.35 -4.86
CA GLY A 37 26.92 -14.68 -5.33
C GLY A 37 25.72 -15.44 -5.84
N THR A 38 25.83 -16.74 -5.92
CA THR A 38 24.70 -17.67 -6.21
C THR A 38 23.74 -17.72 -5.03
N ALA A 39 22.53 -18.23 -5.22
CA ALA A 39 21.58 -18.42 -4.13
C ALA A 39 22.18 -19.26 -2.98
N GLN A 40 22.92 -20.31 -3.31
CA GLN A 40 23.58 -21.17 -2.32
C GLN A 40 24.64 -20.44 -1.48
N GLU A 41 25.41 -19.54 -2.10
CA GLU A 41 26.42 -18.73 -1.39
C GLU A 41 25.72 -17.71 -0.48
N ILE A 42 24.67 -17.04 -0.96
CA ILE A 42 23.89 -16.07 -0.15
C ILE A 42 23.28 -16.73 1.09
N MET A 43 22.76 -17.96 0.97
CA MET A 43 22.20 -18.72 2.08
C MET A 43 23.19 -19.02 3.21
N GLN A 44 24.50 -18.96 2.94
CA GLN A 44 25.54 -19.22 3.94
C GLN A 44 25.95 -17.95 4.71
N ILE A 45 25.54 -16.76 4.25
CA ILE A 45 25.92 -15.49 4.85
C ILE A 45 24.95 -15.12 5.98
N PRO A 46 25.37 -15.13 7.25
CA PRO A 46 24.47 -14.91 8.37
C PRO A 46 23.85 -13.51 8.41
N GLU A 47 24.54 -12.51 7.88
CA GLU A 47 24.11 -11.11 7.83
C GLU A 47 23.04 -10.86 6.76
N SER A 48 22.94 -11.75 5.77
CA SER A 48 21.93 -11.65 4.72
C SER A 48 20.56 -12.13 5.22
N ILE A 49 19.64 -11.20 5.39
CA ILE A 49 18.23 -11.52 5.69
C ILE A 49 17.61 -12.32 4.54
N THR A 50 17.90 -11.95 3.30
CA THR A 50 17.51 -12.69 2.10
C THR A 50 18.01 -14.14 2.17
N GLY A 51 19.27 -14.35 2.48
CA GLY A 51 19.86 -15.68 2.64
C GLY A 51 19.24 -16.49 3.77
N GLN A 52 18.89 -15.84 4.87
CA GLN A 52 18.20 -16.50 6.00
C GLN A 52 16.79 -16.99 5.60
N TYR A 53 16.04 -16.20 4.79
CA TYR A 53 14.74 -16.63 4.26
C TYR A 53 14.88 -17.75 3.22
N LEU A 54 15.76 -17.59 2.23
CA LEU A 54 16.02 -18.62 1.20
C LEU A 54 16.48 -19.96 1.78
N SER A 55 17.26 -19.93 2.87
CA SER A 55 17.72 -21.15 3.57
C SER A 55 16.67 -21.73 4.52
N GLY A 56 15.57 -21.06 4.75
CA GLY A 56 14.54 -21.45 5.71
C GLY A 56 14.89 -21.26 7.19
N LYS A 57 16.03 -20.61 7.50
CA LYS A 57 16.40 -20.25 8.90
C LYS A 57 15.37 -19.30 9.50
N ILE A 58 14.88 -18.37 8.70
CA ILE A 58 13.77 -17.50 9.04
C ILE A 58 12.62 -17.84 8.12
N GLN A 59 11.41 -17.98 8.67
CA GLN A 59 10.21 -18.24 7.90
C GLN A 59 8.98 -17.64 8.57
N ILE A 60 8.00 -17.25 7.77
CA ILE A 60 6.68 -16.87 8.26
C ILE A 60 5.87 -18.13 8.45
N LEU A 61 5.75 -18.56 9.71
CA LEU A 61 5.05 -19.81 10.02
C LEU A 61 3.56 -19.72 9.68
N VAL A 62 3.10 -20.72 8.96
CA VAL A 62 1.67 -20.92 8.73
C VAL A 62 1.07 -21.53 10.00
N PRO A 63 0.09 -20.89 10.66
CA PRO A 63 -0.53 -21.42 11.87
C PRO A 63 -1.14 -22.79 11.63
N ALA A 64 -0.85 -23.76 12.50
CA ALA A 64 -1.43 -25.11 12.45
C ALA A 64 -2.96 -25.07 12.60
N THR A 65 -3.48 -24.13 13.42
CA THR A 65 -4.91 -23.96 13.63
C THR A 65 -5.40 -22.70 12.90
N ARG A 66 -6.39 -22.86 12.04
CA ARG A 66 -7.04 -21.74 11.34
C ARG A 66 -8.11 -21.10 12.22
N ARG A 67 -8.25 -19.78 12.12
CA ARG A 67 -9.35 -19.05 12.77
C ARG A 67 -10.69 -19.51 12.19
N LYS A 68 -11.70 -19.61 13.05
CA LYS A 68 -13.07 -19.83 12.60
C LYS A 68 -13.73 -18.50 12.26
N PRO A 69 -14.56 -18.43 11.21
CA PRO A 69 -15.35 -17.25 10.92
C PRO A 69 -16.28 -16.89 12.09
N THR A 70 -16.39 -15.60 12.39
CA THR A 70 -17.32 -15.05 13.38
C THR A 70 -18.68 -14.69 12.78
N GLY A 71 -18.75 -14.59 11.46
CA GLY A 71 -19.93 -14.23 10.69
C GLY A 71 -19.67 -14.31 9.19
N TRP A 72 -20.62 -13.85 8.41
CA TRP A 72 -20.56 -13.92 6.95
C TRP A 72 -21.11 -12.66 6.33
N LEU A 73 -20.37 -12.15 5.35
CA LEU A 73 -20.83 -11.14 4.41
C LEU A 73 -21.14 -11.83 3.09
N THR A 74 -22.37 -11.71 2.58
CA THR A 74 -22.80 -12.43 1.38
C THR A 74 -23.17 -11.44 0.28
N VAL A 75 -22.48 -11.49 -0.84
CA VAL A 75 -22.83 -10.79 -2.08
C VAL A 75 -23.69 -11.74 -2.92
N LYS A 76 -24.90 -11.34 -3.26
CA LYS A 76 -25.82 -12.12 -4.10
C LYS A 76 -26.00 -11.48 -5.45
N GLY A 77 -25.96 -12.30 -6.47
CA GLY A 77 -26.24 -11.89 -7.84
C GLY A 77 -25.25 -10.89 -8.41
N ALA A 78 -23.97 -11.02 -8.10
CA ALA A 78 -22.92 -10.17 -8.65
C ALA A 78 -22.82 -10.33 -10.17
N ALA A 79 -23.05 -9.23 -10.92
CA ALA A 79 -23.17 -9.26 -12.37
C ALA A 79 -22.45 -8.09 -13.06
N GLU A 80 -21.46 -7.48 -12.39
CA GLU A 80 -20.67 -6.40 -12.97
C GLU A 80 -19.60 -6.97 -13.90
N ASN A 81 -19.39 -6.30 -15.04
CA ASN A 81 -18.45 -6.70 -16.09
C ASN A 81 -18.64 -8.16 -16.53
N ASN A 82 -17.66 -9.01 -16.30
CA ASN A 82 -17.66 -10.42 -16.70
C ASN A 82 -18.26 -11.38 -15.64
N LEU A 83 -18.75 -10.86 -14.51
CA LEU A 83 -19.38 -11.69 -13.49
C LEU A 83 -20.73 -12.25 -13.96
N LYS A 84 -20.95 -13.55 -13.73
CA LYS A 84 -22.08 -14.33 -14.27
C LYS A 84 -23.23 -14.49 -13.28
N ASN A 85 -23.65 -13.39 -12.62
CA ASN A 85 -24.71 -13.40 -11.60
C ASN A 85 -24.41 -14.37 -10.46
N ILE A 86 -23.18 -14.28 -9.93
CA ILE A 86 -22.65 -15.20 -8.92
C ILE A 86 -23.00 -14.77 -7.50
N ASP A 87 -23.13 -15.74 -6.61
CA ASP A 87 -23.26 -15.54 -5.18
C ASP A 87 -21.93 -15.88 -4.51
N VAL A 88 -21.43 -14.96 -3.65
CA VAL A 88 -20.14 -15.13 -2.97
C VAL A 88 -20.29 -14.81 -1.49
N LYS A 89 -19.75 -15.69 -0.63
CA LYS A 89 -19.69 -15.51 0.81
C LYS A 89 -18.27 -15.16 1.26
N PHE A 90 -18.13 -14.08 1.98
CA PHE A 90 -16.87 -13.65 2.62
C PHE A 90 -16.95 -13.92 4.12
N PRO A 91 -16.06 -14.77 4.67
CA PRO A 91 -16.03 -15.03 6.10
C PRO A 91 -15.51 -13.82 6.88
N LEU A 92 -16.12 -13.48 8.00
CA LEU A 92 -15.69 -12.40 8.88
C LEU A 92 -14.75 -12.91 9.98
N GLY A 93 -13.87 -12.02 10.49
CA GLY A 93 -12.91 -12.33 11.55
C GLY A 93 -11.71 -13.16 11.10
N VAL A 94 -11.54 -13.37 9.79
CA VAL A 94 -10.45 -14.17 9.22
C VAL A 94 -9.77 -13.43 8.05
N PHE A 95 -8.57 -13.86 7.71
CA PHE A 95 -7.87 -13.41 6.50
C PHE A 95 -8.40 -14.17 5.28
N THR A 96 -8.91 -13.45 4.30
CA THR A 96 -9.51 -14.02 3.08
C THR A 96 -8.74 -13.55 1.84
N CYS A 97 -8.30 -14.48 1.02
CA CYS A 97 -7.70 -14.20 -0.28
C CYS A 97 -8.72 -14.41 -1.41
N VAL A 98 -8.80 -13.45 -2.33
CA VAL A 98 -9.54 -13.59 -3.60
C VAL A 98 -8.54 -13.77 -4.72
N THR A 99 -8.47 -14.97 -5.29
CA THR A 99 -7.45 -15.36 -6.27
C THR A 99 -8.05 -15.69 -7.64
N GLY A 100 -7.22 -15.86 -8.63
CA GLY A 100 -7.61 -16.23 -10.00
C GLY A 100 -6.72 -15.53 -11.04
N VAL A 101 -6.79 -15.95 -12.28
CA VAL A 101 -6.04 -15.37 -13.40
C VAL A 101 -6.39 -13.88 -13.63
N SER A 102 -5.50 -13.15 -14.31
CA SER A 102 -5.79 -11.76 -14.67
C SER A 102 -7.06 -11.69 -15.54
N GLY A 103 -7.90 -10.67 -15.28
CA GLY A 103 -9.18 -10.53 -16.00
C GLY A 103 -10.32 -11.45 -15.54
N SER A 104 -10.13 -12.32 -14.54
CA SER A 104 -11.19 -13.25 -14.08
C SER A 104 -12.38 -12.60 -13.35
N GLY A 105 -12.33 -11.29 -13.04
CA GLY A 105 -13.41 -10.58 -12.38
C GLY A 105 -13.20 -10.30 -10.88
N LYS A 106 -12.00 -10.58 -10.34
CA LYS A 106 -11.66 -10.30 -8.92
C LYS A 106 -11.92 -8.84 -8.54
N SER A 107 -11.37 -7.90 -9.31
CA SER A 107 -11.55 -6.47 -9.07
C SER A 107 -13.01 -6.03 -9.28
N SER A 108 -13.74 -6.64 -10.21
CA SER A 108 -15.17 -6.39 -10.39
C SER A 108 -15.97 -6.80 -9.17
N LEU A 109 -15.64 -7.93 -8.55
CA LEU A 109 -16.32 -8.39 -7.34
C LEU A 109 -15.90 -7.57 -6.12
N VAL A 110 -14.59 -7.41 -5.89
CA VAL A 110 -14.07 -6.82 -4.65
C VAL A 110 -14.13 -5.30 -4.70
N ASN A 111 -13.58 -4.66 -5.74
CA ASN A 111 -13.46 -3.20 -5.76
C ASN A 111 -14.76 -2.56 -6.27
N GLU A 112 -15.31 -3.04 -7.42
CA GLU A 112 -16.46 -2.39 -8.04
C GLU A 112 -17.77 -2.66 -7.30
N ILE A 113 -17.97 -3.85 -6.74
CA ILE A 113 -19.20 -4.18 -6.02
C ILE A 113 -18.99 -4.04 -4.51
N LEU A 114 -18.19 -4.91 -3.91
CA LEU A 114 -18.11 -5.05 -2.46
C LEU A 114 -17.61 -3.77 -1.78
N TYR A 115 -16.41 -3.31 -2.16
CA TYR A 115 -15.82 -2.11 -1.57
C TYR A 115 -16.70 -0.87 -1.76
N LYS A 116 -17.13 -0.58 -3.00
CA LYS A 116 -17.96 0.60 -3.27
C LYS A 116 -19.28 0.58 -2.51
N TYR A 117 -19.90 -0.61 -2.37
CA TYR A 117 -21.10 -0.75 -1.58
C TYR A 117 -20.86 -0.50 -0.09
N LEU A 118 -19.85 -1.13 0.49
CA LEU A 118 -19.50 -0.96 1.90
C LEU A 118 -19.07 0.49 2.21
N ALA A 119 -18.27 1.11 1.34
CA ALA A 119 -17.85 2.50 1.49
C ALA A 119 -19.05 3.45 1.50
N LYS A 120 -20.05 3.19 0.66
CA LYS A 120 -21.31 3.95 0.63
C LYS A 120 -22.11 3.77 1.91
N GLN A 121 -22.25 2.53 2.40
CA GLN A 121 -23.10 2.21 3.56
C GLN A 121 -22.45 2.61 4.89
N LEU A 122 -21.17 2.32 5.06
CA LEU A 122 -20.47 2.46 6.33
C LEU A 122 -19.72 3.79 6.44
N ASN A 123 -19.04 4.21 5.37
CA ASN A 123 -18.20 5.42 5.37
C ASN A 123 -18.91 6.64 4.75
N ARG A 124 -20.17 6.52 4.33
CA ARG A 124 -20.95 7.59 3.66
C ARG A 124 -20.29 8.13 2.39
N ALA A 125 -19.47 7.31 1.71
CA ALA A 125 -18.79 7.70 0.49
C ALA A 125 -19.79 7.85 -0.67
N ARG A 126 -19.53 8.80 -1.58
CA ARG A 126 -20.34 9.03 -2.79
C ARG A 126 -19.91 8.10 -3.93
N THR A 127 -19.89 6.79 -3.65
CA THR A 127 -19.54 5.76 -4.64
C THR A 127 -20.79 5.10 -5.22
N ILE A 128 -20.70 4.66 -6.47
CA ILE A 128 -21.75 3.91 -7.16
C ILE A 128 -21.25 2.48 -7.30
N PRO A 129 -21.82 1.51 -6.57
CA PRO A 129 -21.45 0.11 -6.72
C PRO A 129 -21.84 -0.44 -8.09
N GLY A 130 -21.09 -1.44 -8.58
CA GLY A 130 -21.44 -2.19 -9.78
C GLY A 130 -22.72 -3.03 -9.61
N LYS A 131 -23.08 -3.81 -10.62
CA LYS A 131 -24.35 -4.56 -10.66
C LYS A 131 -24.34 -5.78 -9.73
N PHE A 132 -25.28 -5.86 -8.83
CA PHE A 132 -25.56 -6.99 -7.95
C PHE A 132 -27.03 -6.95 -7.50
N LYS A 133 -27.53 -8.02 -6.88
CA LYS A 133 -28.89 -8.07 -6.35
C LYS A 133 -28.97 -7.58 -4.91
N LYS A 134 -28.14 -8.11 -4.01
CA LYS A 134 -28.18 -7.82 -2.58
C LYS A 134 -26.82 -8.13 -1.91
N ILE A 135 -26.51 -7.40 -0.85
CA ILE A 135 -25.42 -7.75 0.07
C ILE A 135 -26.02 -7.88 1.48
N GLU A 136 -25.73 -9.00 2.15
CA GLU A 136 -26.22 -9.36 3.48
C GLU A 136 -25.08 -9.45 4.48
N GLY A 137 -25.33 -9.14 5.75
CA GLY A 137 -24.33 -9.23 6.83
C GLY A 137 -23.54 -7.94 7.07
N VAL A 138 -23.93 -6.82 6.45
CA VAL A 138 -23.23 -5.53 6.55
C VAL A 138 -23.34 -4.93 7.95
N GLU A 139 -24.39 -5.25 8.67
CA GLU A 139 -24.63 -4.84 10.06
C GLU A 139 -23.57 -5.37 11.06
N GLN A 140 -22.77 -6.33 10.63
CA GLN A 140 -21.66 -6.89 11.41
C GLN A 140 -20.34 -6.11 11.25
N LEU A 141 -20.36 -5.02 10.46
CA LEU A 141 -19.17 -4.23 10.13
C LEU A 141 -19.36 -2.76 10.54
N ASP A 142 -18.31 -2.19 11.12
CA ASP A 142 -18.30 -0.78 11.53
C ASP A 142 -17.84 0.16 10.41
N LYS A 143 -16.84 -0.25 9.65
CA LYS A 143 -16.23 0.55 8.57
C LYS A 143 -15.54 -0.33 7.55
N VAL A 144 -15.23 0.23 6.39
CA VAL A 144 -14.36 -0.37 5.39
C VAL A 144 -13.14 0.54 5.17
N ILE A 145 -11.97 -0.08 5.04
CA ILE A 145 -10.71 0.59 4.72
C ILE A 145 -10.19 -0.04 3.44
N ASP A 146 -9.90 0.81 2.46
CA ASP A 146 -9.24 0.43 1.22
C ASP A 146 -7.76 0.76 1.33
N ILE A 147 -6.91 -0.22 1.06
CA ILE A 147 -5.47 -0.05 1.03
C ILE A 147 -5.01 -0.47 -0.35
N ASP A 148 -4.56 0.49 -1.13
CA ASP A 148 -4.00 0.25 -2.46
C ASP A 148 -2.52 0.67 -2.52
N GLN A 149 -1.86 0.33 -3.60
CA GLN A 149 -0.47 0.70 -3.87
C GLN A 149 -0.36 1.91 -4.80
N SER A 150 -1.43 2.65 -5.01
CA SER A 150 -1.43 3.84 -5.84
C SER A 150 -0.55 4.92 -5.21
N PRO A 151 0.21 5.68 -6.00
CA PRO A 151 0.93 6.83 -5.50
C PRO A 151 -0.02 7.84 -4.86
N ILE A 152 0.37 8.46 -3.75
CA ILE A 152 -0.40 9.50 -3.04
C ILE A 152 -0.72 10.69 -3.96
N GLY A 153 0.02 10.83 -5.04
CA GLY A 153 -0.21 11.81 -6.10
C GLY A 153 0.81 11.66 -7.21
N ARG A 154 0.58 12.36 -8.32
CA ARG A 154 1.41 12.27 -9.52
C ARG A 154 2.36 13.45 -9.69
N THR A 155 2.44 14.34 -8.71
CA THR A 155 3.29 15.53 -8.78
C THR A 155 4.36 15.51 -7.69
N PRO A 156 5.52 16.15 -7.87
CA PRO A 156 6.54 16.29 -6.84
C PRO A 156 6.03 16.94 -5.55
N ARG A 157 4.93 17.70 -5.63
CA ARG A 157 4.27 18.33 -4.48
C ARG A 157 3.40 17.40 -3.66
N SER A 158 3.15 16.20 -4.17
CA SER A 158 2.36 15.18 -3.47
C SER A 158 3.24 14.45 -2.46
N ASN A 159 2.93 14.59 -1.19
CA ASN A 159 3.67 13.95 -0.10
C ASN A 159 2.72 13.51 1.03
N PRO A 160 3.13 12.54 1.86
CA PRO A 160 2.31 12.01 2.94
C PRO A 160 1.81 13.07 3.92
N ALA A 161 2.66 14.03 4.29
CA ALA A 161 2.31 15.07 5.26
C ALA A 161 1.19 15.99 4.76
N THR A 162 1.19 16.31 3.46
CA THR A 162 0.10 17.07 2.83
C THR A 162 -1.17 16.25 2.73
N TYR A 163 -1.06 14.97 2.33
CA TYR A 163 -2.20 14.07 2.18
C TYR A 163 -2.93 13.83 3.50
N THR A 164 -2.20 13.63 4.60
CA THR A 164 -2.77 13.41 5.93
C THR A 164 -3.19 14.71 6.65
N GLY A 165 -2.89 15.87 6.08
CA GLY A 165 -3.18 17.17 6.70
C GLY A 165 -2.19 17.60 7.81
N VAL A 166 -1.21 16.78 8.15
CA VAL A 166 -0.19 17.09 9.18
C VAL A 166 0.63 18.32 8.79
N PHE A 167 0.85 18.55 7.50
CA PHE A 167 1.62 19.69 7.03
C PHE A 167 0.98 21.05 7.39
N ASP A 168 -0.34 21.09 7.56
CA ASP A 168 -1.03 22.29 8.04
C ASP A 168 -0.62 22.66 9.48
N GLN A 169 -0.55 21.66 10.35
CA GLN A 169 -0.10 21.84 11.74
C GLN A 169 1.38 22.24 11.81
N ILE A 170 2.22 21.64 10.95
CA ILE A 170 3.64 22.03 10.83
C ILE A 170 3.77 23.50 10.43
N ARG A 171 3.02 23.96 9.43
CA ARG A 171 3.03 25.36 9.00
C ARG A 171 2.57 26.31 10.11
N ASP A 172 1.56 25.93 10.87
CA ASP A 172 1.07 26.72 12.00
C ASP A 172 2.14 26.82 13.09
N LEU A 173 2.83 25.71 13.38
CA LEU A 173 3.93 25.71 14.34
C LEU A 173 5.07 26.65 13.91
N PHE A 174 5.53 26.56 12.65
CA PHE A 174 6.57 27.42 12.12
C PHE A 174 6.14 28.90 12.12
N ALA A 175 4.92 29.22 11.78
CA ALA A 175 4.38 30.58 11.83
C ALA A 175 4.29 31.14 13.26
N SER A 176 4.20 30.27 14.26
CA SER A 176 4.14 30.65 15.66
C SER A 176 5.50 30.95 16.32
N THR A 177 6.61 30.65 15.67
CA THR A 177 7.97 30.87 16.18
C THR A 177 8.26 32.36 16.37
N VAL A 178 9.16 32.68 17.30
CA VAL A 178 9.56 34.06 17.59
C VAL A 178 10.10 34.76 16.34
N ASP A 179 10.97 34.08 15.58
CA ASP A 179 11.57 34.63 14.37
C ASP A 179 10.55 34.89 13.27
N ALA A 180 9.58 33.99 13.09
CA ALA A 180 8.51 34.17 12.11
C ALA A 180 7.63 35.38 12.47
N LYS A 181 7.25 35.50 13.73
CA LYS A 181 6.46 36.63 14.23
C LYS A 181 7.22 37.95 14.09
N ALA A 182 8.50 37.99 14.42
CA ALA A 182 9.34 39.18 14.28
C ALA A 182 9.45 39.66 12.82
N LYS A 183 9.41 38.72 11.87
CA LYS A 183 9.46 38.99 10.42
C LYS A 183 8.08 39.14 9.75
N GLY A 184 6.99 39.05 10.53
CA GLY A 184 5.63 39.15 10.04
C GLY A 184 5.23 37.97 9.11
N TYR A 185 5.86 36.80 9.27
CA TYR A 185 5.58 35.62 8.43
C TYR A 185 4.30 34.94 8.91
N THR A 186 3.40 34.71 7.97
CA THR A 186 2.18 33.94 8.16
C THR A 186 2.36 32.51 7.67
N LYS A 187 1.38 31.63 7.91
CA LYS A 187 1.32 30.23 7.44
C LYS A 187 1.67 30.04 5.96
N GLY A 188 1.27 30.99 5.11
CA GLY A 188 1.56 30.96 3.67
C GLY A 188 3.06 30.98 3.34
N ARG A 189 3.89 31.62 4.18
CA ARG A 189 5.35 31.70 3.99
C ARG A 189 6.03 30.32 4.08
N PHE A 190 5.42 29.39 4.78
CA PHE A 190 5.92 28.01 4.96
C PHE A 190 5.26 27.00 4.03
N SER A 191 4.63 27.50 2.94
CA SER A 191 3.98 26.64 1.94
C SER A 191 4.80 26.59 0.66
N PHE A 192 5.07 25.39 0.17
CA PHE A 192 5.70 25.17 -1.13
C PHE A 192 4.73 25.35 -2.32
N ASN A 193 3.43 25.54 -2.06
CA ASN A 193 2.40 25.73 -3.11
C ASN A 193 2.04 27.21 -3.34
N VAL A 194 2.31 28.08 -2.39
CA VAL A 194 1.84 29.49 -2.42
C VAL A 194 2.97 30.42 -2.84
N LYS A 195 2.67 31.35 -3.74
CA LYS A 195 3.61 32.43 -4.12
C LYS A 195 4.04 33.19 -2.87
N GLY A 196 5.35 33.47 -2.75
CA GLY A 196 5.95 34.10 -1.58
C GLY A 196 6.34 33.13 -0.45
N GLY A 197 5.85 31.89 -0.48
CA GLY A 197 6.30 30.78 0.39
C GLY A 197 7.19 29.79 -0.37
N ARG A 198 6.81 29.47 -1.60
CA ARG A 198 7.55 28.53 -2.45
C ARG A 198 8.84 29.12 -3.01
N CYS A 199 9.76 28.24 -3.36
CA CYS A 199 10.89 28.63 -4.21
C CYS A 199 10.41 28.99 -5.61
N GLU A 200 10.75 30.17 -6.10
CA GLU A 200 10.30 30.62 -7.45
C GLU A 200 11.08 29.94 -8.59
N ALA A 201 12.31 29.44 -8.31
CA ALA A 201 13.09 28.74 -9.34
C ALA A 201 12.49 27.37 -9.67
N CYS A 202 12.14 26.55 -8.68
CA CYS A 202 11.52 25.24 -8.89
C CYS A 202 9.98 25.29 -8.84
N GLY A 203 9.37 26.45 -8.62
CA GLY A 203 7.92 26.58 -8.47
C GLY A 203 7.31 25.82 -7.30
N GLY A 204 8.13 25.29 -6.37
CA GLY A 204 7.73 24.46 -5.24
C GLY A 204 7.90 22.96 -5.48
N ASP A 205 8.46 22.54 -6.60
CA ASP A 205 8.64 21.12 -6.95
C ASP A 205 9.86 20.47 -6.26
N GLY A 206 10.79 21.30 -5.76
CA GLY A 206 12.02 20.82 -5.09
C GLY A 206 13.11 20.33 -6.04
N ILE A 207 12.83 20.32 -7.34
CA ILE A 207 13.71 19.88 -8.43
C ILE A 207 13.76 21.00 -9.49
N ILE A 208 14.93 21.26 -10.05
CA ILE A 208 15.15 22.22 -11.16
C ILE A 208 15.59 21.43 -12.37
#